data_20b1d83cb42795dd25a2107568daf446
#
_entry.id   20b1d83cb42795dd25a2107568daf446
#
_cell.length_a   1.000
_cell.length_b   1.000
_cell.length_c   1.000
_cell.angle_alpha   90.00
_cell.angle_beta   90.00
_cell.angle_gamma   90.00
#
_symmetry.space_group_name_H-M   'P 1'
#
loop_
_entity.id
_entity.type
_entity.pdbx_description
1 polymer ?
#
loop_
_entity_poly.entity_id
_entity_poly.type
_entity_poly.pdbx_seq_one_letter_code
_entity_poly.pdbx_strand_id
1 'polypeptide(L)'
;EGGATGITLIIRYWLHIDPAYSIILLNIPLIWIGYRYLGKKALIYTIYGTTMLSIWTWLWQRIPIDINIHHDLFLAGVLAGLIGGTGSGLVYRFGGTTGGTYIVARIFEKKRGIVMGKTLLALDVIVLTCSLSYLDLRQMMYTLLGSYVFAQVVNFIQEGAYAARGVIIITNHPTEIANDIIQKMERGVSYLKIEGA
;
A
#
# COMPACT_ATOMS: atom_id res chain seq x y z
N GLU A 1 5.60 -5.39 12.45
CA GLU A 1 5.49 -4.62 11.20
C GLU A 1 6.35 -5.26 10.12
N GLY A 2 5.82 -5.34 8.91
CA GLY A 2 6.54 -5.74 7.71
C GLY A 2 7.23 -4.56 7.02
N GLY A 3 7.53 -4.72 5.72
CA GLY A 3 8.06 -3.64 4.89
C GLY A 3 9.42 -3.10 5.31
N ALA A 4 9.66 -1.81 5.09
CA ALA A 4 10.94 -1.18 5.42
C ALA A 4 11.23 -1.20 6.92
N THR A 5 10.23 -1.04 7.77
CA THR A 5 10.38 -1.11 9.23
C THR A 5 10.79 -2.52 9.66
N GLY A 6 10.20 -3.56 9.07
CA GLY A 6 10.62 -4.95 9.32
C GLY A 6 12.08 -5.20 8.95
N ILE A 7 12.55 -4.65 7.81
CA ILE A 7 13.96 -4.72 7.41
C ILE A 7 14.86 -4.06 8.46
N THR A 8 14.48 -2.90 9.02
CA THR A 8 15.30 -2.24 10.06
C THR A 8 15.38 -3.03 11.35
N LEU A 9 14.32 -3.77 11.70
CA LEU A 9 14.34 -4.67 12.85
C LEU A 9 15.27 -5.88 12.63
N ILE A 10 15.31 -6.44 11.41
CA ILE A 10 16.27 -7.48 11.03
C ILE A 10 17.70 -6.93 11.12
N ILE A 11 17.96 -5.73 10.59
CA ILE A 11 19.27 -5.07 10.69
C ILE A 11 19.68 -4.87 12.15
N ARG A 12 18.75 -4.43 13.00
CA ARG A 12 18.99 -4.28 14.44
C ARG A 12 19.38 -5.59 15.09
N TYR A 13 18.68 -6.66 14.75
CA TYR A 13 18.97 -7.98 15.34
C TYR A 13 20.36 -8.49 14.96
N TRP A 14 20.75 -8.40 13.69
CA TRP A 14 22.02 -8.95 13.19
C TRP A 14 23.21 -8.01 13.36
N LEU A 15 23.02 -6.71 13.16
CA LEU A 15 24.10 -5.71 13.12
C LEU A 15 24.11 -4.77 14.33
N HIS A 16 23.12 -4.88 15.24
CA HIS A 16 22.96 -4.03 16.42
C HIS A 16 22.89 -2.51 16.10
N ILE A 17 22.48 -2.15 14.86
CA ILE A 17 22.33 -0.77 14.43
C ILE A 17 20.94 -0.29 14.86
N ASP A 18 20.86 0.94 15.40
CA ASP A 18 19.59 1.54 15.78
C ASP A 18 18.65 1.66 14.56
N PRO A 19 17.39 1.22 14.68
CA PRO A 19 16.40 1.31 13.62
C PRO A 19 16.23 2.72 13.04
N ALA A 20 16.40 3.77 13.86
CA ALA A 20 16.28 5.15 13.40
C ALA A 20 17.28 5.48 12.28
N TYR A 21 18.54 5.05 12.42
CA TYR A 21 19.56 5.24 11.38
C TYR A 21 19.31 4.36 10.17
N SER A 22 18.89 3.11 10.41
CA SER A 22 18.57 2.15 9.34
C SER A 22 17.40 2.61 8.49
N ILE A 23 16.35 3.19 9.10
CA ILE A 23 15.21 3.78 8.38
C ILE A 23 15.67 4.90 7.47
N ILE A 24 16.48 5.83 7.96
CA ILE A 24 16.99 6.95 7.16
C ILE A 24 17.80 6.42 5.98
N LEU A 25 18.76 5.52 6.26
CA LEU A 25 19.63 4.94 5.24
C LEU A 25 18.87 4.22 4.13
N LEU A 26 17.86 3.43 4.49
CA LEU A 26 16.99 2.72 3.55
C LEU A 26 16.08 3.66 2.76
N ASN A 27 15.62 4.76 3.37
CA ASN A 27 14.73 5.70 2.70
C ASN A 27 15.46 6.60 1.69
N ILE A 28 16.73 6.92 1.87
CA ILE A 28 17.49 7.76 0.93
C ILE A 28 17.44 7.21 -0.51
N PRO A 29 17.86 5.96 -0.79
CA PRO A 29 17.77 5.40 -2.14
C PRO A 29 16.34 5.25 -2.63
N LEU A 30 15.39 4.90 -1.75
CA LEU A 30 13.99 4.74 -2.11
C LEU A 30 13.35 6.08 -2.52
N ILE A 31 13.65 7.16 -1.81
CA ILE A 31 13.19 8.52 -2.15
C ILE A 31 13.82 8.97 -3.48
N TRP A 32 15.11 8.69 -3.71
CA TRP A 32 15.77 9.02 -4.98
C TRP A 32 15.15 8.27 -6.17
N ILE A 33 14.90 6.97 -6.01
CA ILE A 33 14.18 6.16 -7.01
C ILE A 33 12.75 6.68 -7.19
N GLY A 34 12.06 6.97 -6.09
CA GLY A 34 10.71 7.54 -6.10
C GLY A 34 10.65 8.86 -6.88
N TYR A 35 11.60 9.75 -6.68
CA TYR A 35 11.69 11.00 -7.44
C TYR A 35 11.77 10.77 -8.95
N ARG A 36 12.60 9.83 -9.37
CA ARG A 36 12.78 9.52 -10.80
C ARG A 36 11.54 8.94 -11.47
N TYR A 37 10.76 8.11 -10.75
CA TYR A 37 9.60 7.40 -11.32
C TYR A 37 8.25 8.04 -11.03
N LEU A 38 8.08 8.65 -9.90
CA LEU A 38 6.80 9.21 -9.47
C LEU A 38 6.69 10.72 -9.75
N GLY A 39 7.82 11.42 -9.87
CA GLY A 39 7.89 12.85 -10.17
C GLY A 39 7.82 13.74 -8.93
N LYS A 40 8.01 15.07 -9.14
CA LYS A 40 8.15 16.07 -8.07
C LYS A 40 6.93 16.16 -7.14
N LYS A 41 5.71 16.08 -7.67
CA LYS A 41 4.47 16.18 -6.86
C LYS A 41 4.36 15.04 -5.86
N ALA A 42 4.58 13.80 -6.31
CA ALA A 42 4.55 12.63 -5.43
C ALA A 42 5.64 12.68 -4.36
N LEU A 43 6.83 13.21 -4.69
CA LEU A 43 7.91 13.41 -3.72
C LEU A 43 7.49 14.38 -2.60
N ILE A 44 6.91 15.52 -2.94
CA ILE A 44 6.44 16.51 -1.95
C ILE A 44 5.38 15.88 -1.03
N TYR A 45 4.40 15.16 -1.59
CA TYR A 45 3.39 14.48 -0.80
C TYR A 45 3.97 13.36 0.07
N THR A 46 4.99 12.65 -0.43
CA THR A 46 5.70 11.64 0.35
C THR A 46 6.47 12.25 1.52
N ILE A 47 7.21 13.33 1.30
CA ILE A 47 7.92 14.04 2.38
C ILE A 47 6.93 14.54 3.42
N TYR A 48 5.85 15.19 2.99
CA TYR A 48 4.80 15.66 3.89
C TYR A 48 4.16 14.52 4.67
N GLY A 49 3.76 13.44 4.00
CA GLY A 49 3.14 12.27 4.61
C GLY A 49 4.05 11.58 5.62
N THR A 50 5.34 11.40 5.28
CA THR A 50 6.34 10.81 6.18
C THR A 50 6.57 11.70 7.42
N THR A 51 6.68 13.02 7.21
CA THR A 51 6.88 13.98 8.32
C THR A 51 5.66 13.99 9.26
N MET A 52 4.44 14.04 8.70
CA MET A 52 3.21 14.00 9.51
C MET A 52 3.06 12.67 10.26
N LEU A 53 3.36 11.55 9.60
CA LEU A 53 3.35 10.25 10.25
C LEU A 53 4.33 10.21 11.42
N SER A 54 5.54 10.74 11.25
CA SER A 54 6.56 10.80 12.31
C SER A 54 6.10 11.67 13.49
N ILE A 55 5.52 12.84 13.23
CA ILE A 55 5.00 13.76 14.26
C ILE A 55 3.87 13.08 15.05
N TRP A 56 2.88 12.50 14.36
CA TRP A 56 1.76 11.84 15.01
C TRP A 56 2.20 10.59 15.78
N THR A 57 3.12 9.78 15.25
CA THR A 57 3.67 8.63 15.96
C THR A 57 4.38 9.08 17.25
N TRP A 58 5.19 10.15 17.17
CA TRP A 58 5.87 10.71 18.34
C TRP A 58 4.87 11.24 19.40
N LEU A 59 3.78 11.89 18.96
CA LEU A 59 2.74 12.40 19.84
C LEU A 59 1.99 11.27 20.55
N TRP A 60 1.51 10.27 19.77
CA TRP A 60 0.76 9.14 20.29
C TRP A 60 1.56 8.25 21.24
N GLN A 61 2.85 8.12 21.05
CA GLN A 61 3.72 7.39 21.99
C GLN A 61 3.79 8.02 23.38
N ARG A 62 3.45 9.31 23.52
CA ARG A 62 3.46 10.04 24.79
C ARG A 62 2.11 10.12 25.48
N ILE A 63 1.04 9.81 24.77
CA ILE A 63 -0.31 9.77 25.34
C ILE A 63 -0.56 8.33 25.79
N PRO A 64 -0.67 8.07 27.11
CA PRO A 64 -0.96 6.73 27.60
C PRO A 64 -2.41 6.39 27.24
N ILE A 65 -2.62 5.73 26.12
CA ILE A 65 -3.92 5.16 25.76
C ILE A 65 -3.86 3.68 26.09
N ASP A 66 -4.48 3.32 27.18
CA ASP A 66 -4.63 1.93 27.59
C ASP A 66 -5.88 1.34 26.93
N ILE A 67 -5.70 0.75 25.77
CA ILE A 67 -6.75 -0.02 25.11
C ILE A 67 -6.68 -1.44 25.67
N ASN A 68 -7.58 -1.75 26.58
CA ASN A 68 -7.63 -3.06 27.21
C ASN A 68 -8.13 -4.14 26.22
N ILE A 69 -7.23 -4.65 25.41
CA ILE A 69 -7.47 -5.78 24.49
C ILE A 69 -7.02 -7.11 25.08
N HIS A 70 -6.91 -7.19 26.42
CA HIS A 70 -6.50 -8.40 27.16
C HIS A 70 -5.25 -9.10 26.58
N HIS A 71 -4.30 -8.34 26.00
CA HIS A 71 -3.10 -8.83 25.32
C HIS A 71 -3.38 -9.77 24.12
N ASP A 72 -4.57 -9.67 23.52
CA ASP A 72 -4.92 -10.45 22.33
C ASP A 72 -4.21 -9.90 21.10
N LEU A 73 -3.12 -10.57 20.70
CA LEU A 73 -2.30 -10.20 19.55
C LEU A 73 -3.07 -10.32 18.22
N PHE A 74 -4.06 -11.20 18.14
CA PHE A 74 -4.90 -11.33 16.96
C PHE A 74 -5.76 -10.08 16.78
N LEU A 75 -6.49 -9.69 17.84
CA LEU A 75 -7.33 -8.50 17.82
C LEU A 75 -6.51 -7.24 17.57
N ALA A 76 -5.34 -7.12 18.22
CA ALA A 76 -4.40 -6.03 17.99
C ALA A 76 -3.96 -5.94 16.52
N GLY A 77 -3.61 -7.06 15.92
CA GLY A 77 -3.19 -7.14 14.51
C GLY A 77 -4.30 -6.72 13.54
N VAL A 78 -5.52 -7.19 13.75
CA VAL A 78 -6.69 -6.81 12.94
C VAL A 78 -7.01 -5.33 13.07
N LEU A 79 -7.08 -4.79 14.29
CA LEU A 79 -7.35 -3.37 14.53
C LEU A 79 -6.25 -2.48 13.93
N ALA A 80 -4.98 -2.85 14.11
CA ALA A 80 -3.86 -2.13 13.50
C ALA A 80 -3.95 -2.14 11.96
N GLY A 81 -4.32 -3.28 11.37
CA GLY A 81 -4.54 -3.42 9.93
C GLY A 81 -5.68 -2.53 9.42
N LEU A 82 -6.80 -2.49 10.13
CA LEU A 82 -7.96 -1.67 9.79
C LEU A 82 -7.65 -0.16 9.88
N ILE A 83 -7.15 0.29 11.02
CA ILE A 83 -6.88 1.71 11.27
C ILE A 83 -5.72 2.19 10.38
N GLY A 84 -4.62 1.46 10.38
CA GLY A 84 -3.45 1.78 9.57
C GLY A 84 -3.73 1.71 8.08
N GLY A 85 -4.47 0.69 7.62
CA GLY A 85 -4.88 0.52 6.24
C GLY A 85 -5.80 1.65 5.76
N THR A 86 -6.73 2.11 6.61
CA THR A 86 -7.61 3.24 6.29
C THR A 86 -6.80 4.53 6.13
N GLY A 87 -5.96 4.88 7.10
CA GLY A 87 -5.14 6.08 7.03
C GLY A 87 -4.18 6.06 5.83
N SER A 88 -3.46 4.96 5.64
CA SER A 88 -2.53 4.80 4.52
C SER A 88 -3.26 4.77 3.17
N GLY A 89 -4.39 4.08 3.08
CA GLY A 89 -5.20 4.03 1.86
C GLY A 89 -5.67 5.41 1.41
N LEU A 90 -6.06 6.28 2.34
CA LEU A 90 -6.40 7.68 2.04
C LEU A 90 -5.19 8.43 1.49
N VAL A 91 -4.02 8.35 2.13
CA VAL A 91 -2.80 8.99 1.65
C VAL A 91 -2.46 8.53 0.23
N TYR A 92 -2.57 7.23 -0.05
CA TYR A 92 -2.26 6.65 -1.36
C TYR A 92 -3.28 7.04 -2.44
N ARG A 93 -4.55 7.14 -2.09
CA ARG A 93 -5.62 7.62 -2.98
C ARG A 93 -5.34 9.02 -3.50
N PHE A 94 -4.79 9.91 -2.66
CA PHE A 94 -4.39 11.26 -3.05
C PHE A 94 -2.99 11.35 -3.68
N GLY A 95 -2.36 10.22 -3.98
CA GLY A 95 -1.10 10.15 -4.73
C GLY A 95 0.16 10.30 -3.88
N GLY A 96 0.02 10.36 -2.54
CA GLY A 96 1.13 10.36 -1.59
C GLY A 96 1.66 8.97 -1.29
N THR A 97 2.71 8.89 -0.51
CA THR A 97 3.19 7.69 0.17
C THR A 97 3.71 8.07 1.57
N THR A 98 3.84 7.07 2.42
CA THR A 98 4.43 7.24 3.77
C THR A 98 5.91 6.84 3.81
N GLY A 99 6.57 6.74 2.64
CA GLY A 99 7.98 6.34 2.54
C GLY A 99 8.18 4.83 2.48
N GLY A 100 9.43 4.38 2.58
CA GLY A 100 9.78 2.96 2.66
C GLY A 100 9.30 2.12 1.48
N THR A 101 8.84 0.90 1.76
CA THR A 101 8.30 -0.05 0.76
C THR A 101 7.07 0.48 0.03
N TYR A 102 6.37 1.47 0.57
CA TYR A 102 5.24 2.12 -0.08
C TYR A 102 5.63 2.86 -1.36
N ILE A 103 6.85 3.42 -1.42
CA ILE A 103 7.39 4.01 -2.65
C ILE A 103 7.52 2.93 -3.73
N VAL A 104 8.02 1.76 -3.35
CA VAL A 104 8.16 0.62 -4.28
C VAL A 104 6.79 0.18 -4.78
N ALA A 105 5.83 -0.01 -3.88
CA ALA A 105 4.46 -0.40 -4.22
C ALA A 105 3.81 0.61 -5.19
N ARG A 106 4.01 1.91 -4.96
CA ARG A 106 3.50 2.98 -5.82
C ARG A 106 4.13 2.98 -7.21
N ILE A 107 5.41 2.64 -7.31
CA ILE A 107 6.10 2.49 -8.60
C ILE A 107 5.52 1.31 -9.39
N PHE A 108 5.29 0.17 -8.73
CA PHE A 108 4.69 -1.01 -9.37
C PHE A 108 3.26 -0.73 -9.84
N GLU A 109 2.46 -0.05 -9.03
CA GLU A 109 1.12 0.38 -9.40
C GLU A 109 1.15 1.25 -10.67
N LYS A 110 1.99 2.29 -10.68
CA LYS A 110 2.09 3.21 -11.82
C LYS A 110 2.65 2.57 -13.09
N LYS A 111 3.62 1.65 -12.97
CA LYS A 111 4.28 1.02 -14.13
C LYS A 111 3.57 -0.20 -14.67
N ARG A 112 2.98 -1.01 -13.80
CA ARG A 112 2.43 -2.32 -14.14
C ARG A 112 0.94 -2.47 -13.83
N GLY A 113 0.30 -1.45 -13.26
CA GLY A 113 -1.10 -1.51 -12.85
C GLY A 113 -1.37 -2.50 -11.71
N ILE A 114 -0.32 -2.91 -10.97
CA ILE A 114 -0.47 -3.82 -9.84
C ILE A 114 -0.97 -3.04 -8.65
N VAL A 115 -2.09 -3.46 -8.07
CA VAL A 115 -2.70 -2.81 -6.91
C VAL A 115 -1.71 -2.74 -5.75
N MET A 116 -1.63 -1.57 -5.08
CA MET A 116 -0.62 -1.31 -4.04
C MET A 116 -0.62 -2.36 -2.93
N GLY A 117 -1.80 -2.74 -2.42
CA GLY A 117 -1.89 -3.71 -1.34
C GLY A 117 -1.31 -5.09 -1.68
N LYS A 118 -1.41 -5.52 -2.96
CA LYS A 118 -0.78 -6.79 -3.40
C LYS A 118 0.74 -6.70 -3.31
N THR A 119 1.32 -5.58 -3.74
CA THR A 119 2.77 -5.38 -3.69
C THR A 119 3.24 -5.25 -2.24
N LEU A 120 2.51 -4.53 -1.39
CA LEU A 120 2.82 -4.39 0.03
C LEU A 120 2.79 -5.75 0.72
N LEU A 121 1.73 -6.52 0.54
CA LEU A 121 1.62 -7.85 1.13
C LEU A 121 2.75 -8.78 0.67
N ALA A 122 3.11 -8.75 -0.62
CA ALA A 122 4.21 -9.56 -1.14
C ALA A 122 5.56 -9.19 -0.50
N LEU A 123 5.83 -7.88 -0.35
CA LEU A 123 7.03 -7.40 0.33
C LEU A 123 7.03 -7.77 1.82
N ASP A 124 5.88 -7.65 2.48
CA ASP A 124 5.72 -8.04 3.88
C ASP A 124 5.97 -9.53 4.09
N VAL A 125 5.43 -10.40 3.23
CA VAL A 125 5.68 -11.85 3.29
C VAL A 125 7.17 -12.15 3.19
N ILE A 126 7.89 -11.51 2.26
CA ILE A 126 9.34 -11.70 2.11
C ILE A 126 10.07 -11.29 3.40
N VAL A 127 9.78 -10.09 3.90
CA VAL A 127 10.43 -9.56 5.11
C VAL A 127 10.11 -10.42 6.34
N LEU A 128 8.85 -10.82 6.51
CA LEU A 128 8.42 -11.67 7.63
C LEU A 128 9.03 -13.06 7.55
N THR A 129 9.21 -13.63 6.36
CA THR A 129 9.91 -14.90 6.19
C THR A 129 11.38 -14.78 6.64
N CYS A 130 12.06 -13.69 6.30
CA CYS A 130 13.40 -13.41 6.80
C CYS A 130 13.42 -13.18 8.33
N SER A 131 12.34 -12.63 8.88
CA SER A 131 12.20 -12.35 10.31
C SER A 131 12.01 -13.61 11.18
N LEU A 132 11.72 -14.77 10.59
CA LEU A 132 11.69 -16.06 11.30
C LEU A 132 13.03 -16.40 12.00
N SER A 133 14.10 -15.72 11.62
CA SER A 133 15.40 -15.88 12.31
C SER A 133 15.39 -15.39 13.76
N TYR A 134 14.45 -14.53 14.15
CA TYR A 134 14.35 -13.93 15.49
C TYR A 134 12.92 -13.84 16.03
N LEU A 135 11.88 -13.99 15.19
CA LEU A 135 10.49 -13.98 15.60
C LEU A 135 9.97 -15.39 15.80
N ASP A 136 9.13 -15.57 16.81
CA ASP A 136 8.36 -16.79 16.97
C ASP A 136 7.31 -16.92 15.85
N LEU A 137 7.09 -18.17 15.41
CA LEU A 137 6.14 -18.50 14.34
C LEU A 137 4.73 -17.92 14.60
N ARG A 138 4.29 -17.96 15.86
CA ARG A 138 2.99 -17.44 16.28
C ARG A 138 2.88 -15.92 16.04
N GLN A 139 3.91 -15.17 16.44
CA GLN A 139 3.97 -13.72 16.23
C GLN A 139 4.03 -13.37 14.74
N MET A 140 4.79 -14.14 13.97
CA MET A 140 4.83 -13.98 12.51
C MET A 140 3.45 -14.16 11.88
N MET A 141 2.71 -15.22 12.27
CA MET A 141 1.36 -15.47 11.73
C MET A 141 0.38 -14.35 12.06
N TYR A 142 0.40 -13.78 13.26
CA TYR A 142 -0.43 -12.63 13.62
C TYR A 142 -0.04 -11.38 12.84
N THR A 143 1.25 -11.15 12.63
CA THR A 143 1.73 -10.01 11.82
C THR A 143 1.31 -10.16 10.36
N LEU A 144 1.42 -11.37 9.79
CA LEU A 144 0.98 -11.66 8.43
C LEU A 144 -0.52 -11.42 8.25
N LEU A 145 -1.33 -11.82 9.22
CA LEU A 145 -2.76 -11.55 9.21
C LEU A 145 -3.05 -10.03 9.25
N GLY A 146 -2.38 -9.29 10.13
CA GLY A 146 -2.49 -7.83 10.20
C GLY A 146 -2.08 -7.15 8.89
N SER A 147 -0.98 -7.59 8.26
CA SER A 147 -0.55 -7.11 6.94
C SER A 147 -1.57 -7.45 5.84
N TYR A 148 -2.19 -8.62 5.89
CA TYR A 148 -3.25 -8.98 4.95
C TYR A 148 -4.46 -8.07 5.09
N VAL A 149 -4.96 -7.85 6.32
CA VAL A 149 -6.08 -6.93 6.59
C VAL A 149 -5.72 -5.52 6.12
N PHE A 150 -4.53 -5.04 6.46
CA PHE A 150 -4.02 -3.74 6.01
C PHE A 150 -4.05 -3.62 4.48
N ALA A 151 -3.53 -4.62 3.77
CA ALA A 151 -3.48 -4.62 2.31
C ALA A 151 -4.87 -4.59 1.67
N GLN A 152 -5.84 -5.35 2.21
CA GLN A 152 -7.21 -5.34 1.72
C GLN A 152 -7.90 -4.00 1.95
N VAL A 153 -7.70 -3.40 3.13
CA VAL A 153 -8.28 -2.09 3.45
C VAL A 153 -7.66 -1.00 2.57
N VAL A 154 -6.35 -1.01 2.36
CA VAL A 154 -5.67 -0.09 1.44
C VAL A 154 -6.26 -0.19 0.03
N ASN A 155 -6.42 -1.39 -0.50
CA ASN A 155 -7.00 -1.61 -1.82
C ASN A 155 -8.44 -1.09 -1.89
N PHE A 156 -9.26 -1.40 -0.91
CA PHE A 156 -10.65 -0.96 -0.85
C PHE A 156 -10.78 0.58 -0.80
N ILE A 157 -9.97 1.23 0.01
CA ILE A 157 -9.98 2.71 0.12
C ILE A 157 -9.44 3.36 -1.15
N GLN A 158 -8.40 2.79 -1.75
CA GLN A 158 -7.73 3.35 -2.91
C GLN A 158 -8.56 3.19 -4.19
N GLU A 159 -9.14 2.02 -4.43
CA GLU A 159 -9.97 1.73 -5.60
C GLU A 159 -11.40 2.25 -5.43
N GLY A 160 -11.87 2.36 -4.18
CA GLY A 160 -13.24 2.69 -3.83
C GLY A 160 -14.18 1.47 -3.92
N ALA A 161 -15.40 1.65 -3.42
CA ALA A 161 -16.42 0.59 -3.37
C ALA A 161 -16.92 0.18 -4.77
N TYR A 162 -16.72 1.02 -5.77
CA TYR A 162 -17.18 0.82 -7.15
C TYR A 162 -16.02 0.96 -8.13
N ALA A 163 -15.16 -0.05 -8.20
CA ALA A 163 -14.15 -0.13 -9.24
C ALA A 163 -14.82 -0.54 -10.56
N ALA A 164 -15.17 0.42 -11.39
CA ALA A 164 -15.62 0.16 -12.76
C ALA A 164 -14.42 0.13 -13.71
N ARG A 165 -14.39 -0.86 -14.60
CA ARG A 165 -13.42 -0.89 -15.71
C ARG A 165 -14.15 -0.45 -16.98
N GLY A 166 -13.68 0.63 -17.59
CA GLY A 166 -14.09 1.03 -18.93
C GLY A 166 -13.17 0.39 -19.98
N VAL A 167 -13.76 -0.13 -21.04
CA VAL A 167 -13.04 -0.63 -22.21
C VAL A 167 -13.41 0.26 -23.38
N ILE A 168 -12.41 0.82 -24.06
CA ILE A 168 -12.60 1.58 -25.29
C ILE A 168 -12.27 0.65 -26.46
N ILE A 169 -13.25 0.41 -27.33
CA ILE A 169 -13.10 -0.43 -28.51
C ILE A 169 -13.18 0.48 -29.75
N ILE A 170 -12.13 0.46 -30.56
CA ILE A 170 -12.09 1.16 -31.85
C ILE A 170 -12.35 0.12 -32.93
N THR A 171 -13.42 0.28 -33.71
CA THR A 171 -13.85 -0.73 -34.67
C THR A 171 -14.61 -0.10 -35.83
N ASN A 172 -14.63 -0.77 -36.98
CA ASN A 172 -15.45 -0.45 -38.13
C ASN A 172 -16.87 -1.05 -38.06
N HIS A 173 -17.13 -1.93 -37.06
CA HIS A 173 -18.42 -2.61 -36.86
C HIS A 173 -19.01 -2.29 -35.47
N PRO A 174 -19.27 -1.00 -35.16
CA PRO A 174 -19.64 -0.61 -33.79
C PRO A 174 -20.99 -1.20 -33.36
N THR A 175 -21.95 -1.29 -34.27
CA THR A 175 -23.30 -1.75 -33.95
C THR A 175 -23.35 -3.26 -33.64
N GLU A 176 -22.61 -4.07 -34.40
CA GLU A 176 -22.56 -5.52 -34.20
C GLU A 176 -21.89 -5.85 -32.85
N ILE A 177 -20.75 -5.23 -32.59
CA ILE A 177 -20.02 -5.44 -31.31
C ILE A 177 -20.85 -4.93 -30.13
N ALA A 178 -21.52 -3.80 -30.25
CA ALA A 178 -22.38 -3.30 -29.19
C ALA A 178 -23.54 -4.25 -28.89
N ASN A 179 -24.21 -4.77 -29.90
CA ASN A 179 -25.28 -5.76 -29.73
C ASN A 179 -24.78 -7.03 -29.07
N ASP A 180 -23.62 -7.54 -29.47
CA ASP A 180 -23.00 -8.71 -28.87
C ASP A 180 -22.66 -8.50 -27.39
N ILE A 181 -22.16 -7.31 -27.02
CA ILE A 181 -21.84 -6.94 -25.63
C ILE A 181 -23.14 -6.86 -24.80
N ILE A 182 -24.17 -6.22 -25.34
CA ILE A 182 -25.47 -6.08 -24.64
C ILE A 182 -26.13 -7.43 -24.44
N GLN A 183 -26.17 -8.27 -25.50
CA GLN A 183 -26.88 -9.54 -25.44
C GLN A 183 -26.12 -10.66 -24.72
N LYS A 184 -24.78 -10.74 -24.90
CA LYS A 184 -23.97 -11.83 -24.32
C LYS A 184 -23.38 -11.50 -22.96
N MET A 185 -23.09 -10.22 -22.70
CA MET A 185 -22.43 -9.79 -21.47
C MET A 185 -23.33 -9.00 -20.52
N GLU A 186 -24.55 -8.65 -20.95
CA GLU A 186 -25.53 -7.84 -20.19
C GLU A 186 -24.89 -6.53 -19.67
N ARG A 187 -24.06 -5.86 -20.51
CA ARG A 187 -23.35 -4.64 -20.14
C ARG A 187 -23.78 -3.48 -21.05
N GLY A 188 -23.89 -2.30 -20.45
CA GLY A 188 -24.18 -1.07 -21.19
C GLY A 188 -23.02 -0.68 -22.12
N VAL A 189 -23.35 -0.18 -23.30
CA VAL A 189 -22.38 0.34 -24.29
C VAL A 189 -22.72 1.80 -24.59
N SER A 190 -21.70 2.66 -24.64
CA SER A 190 -21.83 4.06 -25.06
C SER A 190 -21.01 4.29 -26.32
N TYR A 191 -21.57 5.00 -27.29
CA TYR A 191 -20.87 5.38 -28.51
C TYR A 191 -20.19 6.74 -28.32
N LEU A 192 -18.92 6.82 -28.65
CA LEU A 192 -18.19 8.08 -28.77
C LEU A 192 -18.00 8.39 -30.25
N LYS A 193 -18.61 9.48 -30.77
CA LYS A 193 -18.27 9.99 -32.09
C LYS A 193 -16.94 10.72 -32.02
N ILE A 194 -15.97 10.26 -32.78
CA ILE A 194 -14.65 10.87 -32.91
C ILE A 194 -14.55 11.32 -34.36
N GLU A 195 -14.42 12.61 -34.59
CA GLU A 195 -14.10 13.17 -35.90
C GLU A 195 -12.58 13.35 -35.96
N GLY A 196 -11.94 12.74 -36.96
CA GLY A 196 -10.55 12.97 -37.28
C GLY A 196 -10.35 14.33 -37.92
N ALA A 197 -9.26 15.03 -37.56
CA ALA A 197 -8.85 16.26 -38.21
C ALA A 197 -8.17 15.99 -39.55
#